data_783eb2088349f96ef40d70e8629642f9
#
_entry.id   783eb2088349f96ef40d70e8629642f9
#
_cell.length_a   1.000
_cell.length_b   1.000
_cell.length_c   1.000
_cell.angle_alpha   90.00
_cell.angle_beta   90.00
_cell.angle_gamma   90.00
#
_symmetry.space_group_name_H-M   'P 1'
#
loop_
_entity.id
_entity.type
_entity.pdbx_description
1 polymer ?
#
loop_
_entity_poly.entity_id
_entity_poly.type
_entity_poly.pdbx_seq_one_letter_code
_entity_poly.pdbx_strand_id
1 'polypeptide(L)'
;MYILKPDLEEEQRTQIVERINSIVTDGGGEVAEMNPWGLKRLAYEIDDYREGYYVVLKFQAEHAVAREMDRVLKITDGVLRHMILRLDQ
;
A
#
# COMPACT_ATOMS: atom_id res chain seq x y z
N MET A 1 1.01 4.23 3.70
CA MET A 1 -0.38 4.22 3.19
C MET A 1 -0.40 4.07 1.69
N TYR A 2 -1.27 3.26 1.20
CA TYR A 2 -1.49 3.19 -0.24
C TYR A 2 -2.98 3.08 -0.54
N ILE A 3 -3.34 3.50 -1.74
CA ILE A 3 -4.73 3.55 -2.18
C ILE A 3 -4.88 2.68 -3.41
N LEU A 4 -5.79 1.73 -3.34
CA LEU A 4 -6.07 0.80 -4.43
C LEU A 4 -7.30 1.26 -5.20
N LYS A 5 -7.38 0.84 -6.46
CA LYS A 5 -8.56 1.10 -7.28
C LYS A 5 -9.80 0.52 -6.61
N PRO A 6 -10.92 1.24 -6.62
CA PRO A 6 -12.12 0.78 -5.90
C PRO A 6 -12.85 -0.37 -6.59
N ASP A 7 -12.58 -0.59 -7.87
CA ASP A 7 -13.26 -1.62 -8.66
C ASP A 7 -12.49 -2.94 -8.73
N LEU A 8 -11.44 -3.10 -7.92
CA LEU A 8 -10.75 -4.38 -7.83
C LEU A 8 -11.60 -5.39 -7.10
N GLU A 9 -11.52 -6.65 -7.54
CA GLU A 9 -12.13 -7.75 -6.82
C GLU A 9 -11.37 -7.99 -5.52
N GLU A 10 -12.05 -8.59 -4.54
CA GLU A 10 -11.44 -8.86 -3.24
C GLU A 10 -10.16 -9.70 -3.38
N GLU A 11 -10.18 -10.68 -4.27
CA GLU A 11 -9.02 -11.53 -4.52
C GLU A 11 -7.83 -10.70 -5.00
N GLN A 12 -8.08 -9.77 -5.91
CA GLN A 12 -7.01 -8.90 -6.44
C GLN A 12 -6.45 -8.01 -5.35
N ARG A 13 -7.31 -7.43 -4.51
CA ARG A 13 -6.86 -6.61 -3.39
C ARG A 13 -6.01 -7.42 -2.43
N THR A 14 -6.45 -8.61 -2.10
CA THR A 14 -5.72 -9.49 -1.19
C THR A 14 -4.33 -9.81 -1.73
N GLN A 15 -4.22 -10.10 -3.02
CA GLN A 15 -2.93 -10.39 -3.64
C GLN A 15 -1.98 -9.22 -3.53
N ILE A 16 -2.46 -7.99 -3.75
CA ILE A 16 -1.63 -6.81 -3.64
C ILE A 16 -1.17 -6.62 -2.19
N VAL A 17 -2.08 -6.71 -1.24
CA VAL A 17 -1.76 -6.55 0.18
C VAL A 17 -0.74 -7.59 0.63
N GLU A 18 -0.93 -8.83 0.26
CA GLU A 18 -0.01 -9.90 0.63
C GLU A 18 1.38 -9.69 0.02
N ARG A 19 1.42 -9.25 -1.23
CA ARG A 19 2.68 -8.96 -1.90
C ARG A 19 3.46 -7.87 -1.17
N ILE A 20 2.77 -6.80 -0.79
CA ILE A 20 3.42 -5.69 -0.08
C ILE A 20 3.92 -6.16 1.29
N ASN A 21 3.10 -6.91 2.01
CA ASN A 21 3.52 -7.46 3.31
C ASN A 21 4.73 -8.37 3.18
N SER A 22 4.77 -9.18 2.13
CA SER A 22 5.90 -10.09 1.88
C SER A 22 7.21 -9.36 1.63
N ILE A 23 7.15 -8.20 0.98
CA ILE A 23 8.37 -7.40 0.77
C ILE A 23 9.00 -7.03 2.11
N VAL A 24 8.18 -6.67 3.08
CA VAL A 24 8.67 -6.33 4.41
C VAL A 24 9.30 -7.53 5.10
N THR A 25 8.57 -8.65 5.15
CA THR A 25 9.04 -9.83 5.88
C THR A 25 10.23 -10.51 5.20
N ASP A 26 10.23 -10.57 3.87
CA ASP A 26 11.34 -11.17 3.13
C ASP A 26 12.62 -10.36 3.25
N GLY A 27 12.49 -9.06 3.45
CA GLY A 27 13.63 -8.18 3.66
C GLY A 27 14.13 -8.13 5.09
N GLY A 28 13.62 -9.00 5.96
CA GLY A 28 14.00 -9.05 7.36
C GLY A 28 13.28 -8.04 8.23
N GLY A 29 12.29 -7.36 7.70
CA GLY A 29 11.49 -6.41 8.46
C GLY A 29 10.32 -7.07 9.17
N GLU A 30 9.56 -6.25 9.85
CA GLU A 30 8.43 -6.71 10.64
C GLU A 30 7.23 -5.80 10.41
N VAL A 31 6.08 -6.41 10.12
CA VAL A 31 4.83 -5.68 10.00
C VAL A 31 4.27 -5.46 11.39
N ALA A 32 4.22 -4.20 11.82
CA ALA A 32 3.72 -3.84 13.14
C ALA A 32 2.19 -3.77 13.14
N GLU A 33 1.61 -3.23 12.08
CA GLU A 33 0.16 -3.06 11.99
C GLU A 33 -0.26 -2.96 10.54
N MET A 34 -1.33 -3.64 10.19
CA MET A 34 -1.92 -3.53 8.87
C MET A 34 -3.40 -3.19 9.05
N ASN A 35 -3.81 -2.04 8.55
CA ASN A 35 -5.11 -1.47 8.83
C ASN A 35 -5.83 -1.08 7.55
N PRO A 36 -6.68 -1.95 7.02
CA PRO A 36 -7.46 -1.57 5.83
C PRO A 36 -8.60 -0.66 6.25
N TRP A 37 -8.58 0.57 5.75
CA TRP A 37 -9.63 1.54 6.05
C TRP A 37 -10.87 1.36 5.18
N GLY A 38 -10.74 0.62 4.08
CA GLY A 38 -11.84 0.38 3.17
C GLY A 38 -12.01 1.52 2.15
N LEU A 39 -13.17 1.54 1.53
CA LEU A 39 -13.47 2.53 0.50
C LEU A 39 -13.70 3.89 1.13
N LYS A 40 -13.01 4.89 0.60
CA LYS A 40 -13.15 6.27 1.03
C LYS A 40 -13.11 7.21 -0.16
N ARG A 41 -13.76 8.34 -0.02
CA ARG A 41 -13.77 9.36 -1.05
C ARG A 41 -12.40 10.02 -1.14
N LEU A 42 -11.91 10.16 -2.35
CA LEU A 42 -10.65 10.87 -2.60
C LEU A 42 -10.87 12.36 -2.49
N ALA A 43 -9.83 13.08 -2.06
CA ALA A 43 -9.89 14.55 -1.99
C ALA A 43 -10.03 15.17 -3.37
N TYR A 44 -9.48 14.49 -4.39
CA TYR A 44 -9.58 14.86 -5.79
C TYR A 44 -9.52 13.61 -6.64
N GLU A 45 -9.98 13.68 -7.88
CA GLU A 45 -9.97 12.51 -8.75
C GLU A 45 -8.54 12.08 -9.10
N ILE A 46 -8.32 10.77 -9.11
CA ILE A 46 -7.08 10.16 -9.54
C ILE A 46 -7.45 9.14 -10.62
N ASP A 47 -6.93 9.32 -11.83
CA ASP A 47 -7.22 8.44 -12.97
C ASP A 47 -8.71 8.22 -13.19
N ASP A 48 -9.50 9.28 -13.05
CA ASP A 48 -10.97 9.28 -13.17
C ASP A 48 -11.71 8.55 -12.06
N TYR A 49 -11.02 8.15 -11.00
CA TYR A 49 -11.66 7.55 -9.83
C TYR A 49 -11.93 8.63 -8.78
N ARG A 50 -13.09 8.55 -8.15
CA ARG A 50 -13.50 9.47 -7.08
C ARG A 50 -13.34 8.83 -5.71
N GLU A 51 -13.21 7.51 -5.66
CA GLU A 51 -13.04 6.76 -4.44
C GLU A 51 -11.82 5.86 -4.56
N GLY A 52 -11.32 5.41 -3.44
CA GLY A 52 -10.23 4.47 -3.40
C GLY A 52 -10.32 3.59 -2.17
N TYR A 53 -9.68 2.43 -2.24
CA TYR A 53 -9.60 1.53 -1.11
C TYR A 53 -8.29 1.83 -0.38
N TYR A 54 -8.40 2.34 0.83
CA TYR A 54 -7.25 2.78 1.62
C TYR A 54 -6.71 1.66 2.49
N VAL A 55 -5.39 1.50 2.48
CA VAL A 55 -4.70 0.55 3.35
C VAL A 55 -3.57 1.29 4.05
N VAL A 56 -3.53 1.21 5.36
CA VAL A 56 -2.45 1.77 6.17
C VAL A 56 -1.62 0.62 6.71
N LEU A 57 -0.34 0.66 6.43
CA LEU A 57 0.60 -0.36 6.86
C LEU A 57 1.70 0.32 7.69
N LYS A 58 1.87 -0.16 8.93
CA LYS A 58 2.98 0.27 9.77
C LYS A 58 3.97 -0.89 9.85
N PHE A 59 5.21 -0.59 9.60
CA PHE A 59 6.24 -1.63 9.57
C PHE A 59 7.58 -1.08 10.01
N GLN A 60 8.44 -1.99 10.43
CA GLN A 60 9.83 -1.69 10.74
C GLN A 60 10.72 -2.46 9.77
N ALA A 61 11.58 -1.76 9.08
CA ALA A 61 12.45 -2.38 8.10
C ALA A 61 13.59 -1.44 7.75
N GLU A 62 14.62 -2.00 7.15
CA GLU A 62 15.73 -1.21 6.65
C GLU A 62 15.28 -0.35 5.46
N HIS A 63 16.03 0.70 5.22
CA HIS A 63 15.73 1.64 4.14
C HIS A 63 15.59 0.96 2.77
N ALA A 64 16.39 -0.06 2.51
CA ALA A 64 16.33 -0.79 1.25
C ALA A 64 14.96 -1.44 1.02
N VAL A 65 14.30 -1.90 2.09
CA VAL A 65 12.98 -2.50 2.01
C VAL A 65 11.94 -1.42 1.62
N ALA A 66 12.03 -0.25 2.24
CA ALA A 66 11.12 0.84 1.90
C ALA A 66 11.26 1.26 0.45
N ARG A 67 12.48 1.27 -0.08
CA ARG A 67 12.75 1.59 -1.48
C ARG A 67 12.15 0.55 -2.42
N GLU A 68 12.24 -0.72 -2.05
CA GLU A 68 11.64 -1.78 -2.85
C GLU A 68 10.11 -1.70 -2.83
N MET A 69 9.52 -1.37 -1.69
CA MET A 69 8.08 -1.16 -1.61
C MET A 69 7.65 -0.01 -2.51
N ASP A 70 8.38 1.09 -2.49
CA ASP A 70 8.08 2.24 -3.32
C ASP A 70 8.09 1.85 -4.80
N ARG A 71 9.12 1.11 -5.22
CA ARG A 71 9.25 0.65 -6.60
C ARG A 71 8.08 -0.25 -6.99
N VAL A 72 7.75 -1.23 -6.16
CA VAL A 72 6.68 -2.19 -6.44
C VAL A 72 5.33 -1.49 -6.49
N LEU A 73 5.06 -0.58 -5.56
CA LEU A 73 3.81 0.16 -5.56
C LEU A 73 3.65 1.03 -6.80
N LYS A 74 4.74 1.60 -7.31
CA LYS A 74 4.70 2.40 -8.53
C LYS A 74 4.34 1.60 -9.77
N ILE A 75 4.79 0.35 -9.84
CA ILE A 75 4.61 -0.47 -11.04
C ILE A 75 3.41 -1.41 -10.94
N THR A 76 2.75 -1.46 -9.81
CA THR A 76 1.61 -2.38 -9.62
C THR A 76 0.34 -1.74 -10.15
N ASP A 77 -0.28 -2.40 -11.13
CA ASP A 77 -1.61 -2.01 -11.59
C ASP A 77 -2.58 -2.18 -10.43
N GLY A 78 -3.49 -1.27 -10.28
CA GLY A 78 -4.44 -1.31 -9.18
C GLY A 78 -4.07 -0.38 -8.05
N VAL A 79 -2.84 0.10 -7.97
CA VAL A 79 -2.43 1.11 -7.00
C VAL A 79 -2.61 2.50 -7.61
N LEU A 80 -3.50 3.29 -7.04
CA LEU A 80 -3.74 4.65 -7.50
C LEU A 80 -2.68 5.60 -6.98
N ARG A 81 -2.33 5.45 -5.73
CA ARG A 81 -1.37 6.34 -5.08
C ARG A 81 -0.79 5.66 -3.85
N HIS A 82 0.41 6.04 -3.49
CA HIS A 82 1.02 5.55 -2.26
C HIS A 82 1.88 6.63 -1.62
N MET A 83 2.08 6.49 -0.33
CA MET A 83 2.94 7.38 0.44
C MET A 83 3.64 6.56 1.51
N ILE A 84 4.95 6.66 1.56
CA ILE A 84 5.76 6.00 2.58
C ILE A 84 6.36 7.09 3.45
N LEU A 85 5.97 7.10 4.72
CA LEU A 85 6.47 8.06 5.69
C LEU A 85 7.41 7.35 6.65
N ARG A 86 8.53 7.98 6.92
CA ARG A 86 9.48 7.48 7.87
C ARG A 86 9.18 8.09 9.24
N LEU A 87 8.95 7.22 10.21
CA LEU A 87 8.70 7.66 11.58
C LEU A 87 10.02 7.60 12.33
N ASP A 88 10.80 8.65 12.24
CA ASP A 88 12.07 8.73 12.95
C ASP A 88 11.85 9.15 14.38
N GLN A 89 12.76 8.70 15.18
CA GLN A 89 12.75 9.04 16.60
C GLN A 89 13.69 10.18 16.92
#